data_12365d629ae2d5006ff01e3996654fb7
#
_entry.id   12365d629ae2d5006ff01e3996654fb7
#
_cell.length_a   1.000
_cell.length_b   1.000
_cell.length_c   1.000
_cell.angle_alpha   90.00
_cell.angle_beta   90.00
_cell.angle_gamma   90.00
#
_symmetry.space_group_name_H-M   'P 1'
#
loop_
_entity.id
_entity.type
_entity.pdbx_description
1 polymer ?
#
loop_
_entity_poly.entity_id
_entity_poly.type
_entity_poly.pdbx_seq_one_letter_code
_entity_poly.pdbx_strand_id
1 'polypeptide(L)'
;KIIIETSHHTHYVIGTGSKDPQKMDPYASRETLDHSIMYIFAVALEDGTWHHVKSYTPERARRKSTVNLWRKISTRENSKWTKKYHDPNPKNKCFGGRVIIKMKDGSMISDEINVADAHPNGRRPFKREQYIQKFKTLTDGIISEKESVRFLKLVENLRILKSNDLKGLGVTVIPGLKNKKPRKLGVF
;
A
#
# COMPACT_ATOMS: atom_id res chain seq x y z
N LYS A 1 12.92 -7.95 -18.00
CA LYS A 1 13.00 -6.61 -17.43
C LYS A 1 11.60 -6.05 -17.24
N ILE A 2 11.36 -5.38 -16.11
CA ILE A 2 10.08 -4.74 -15.81
C ILE A 2 10.31 -3.24 -15.63
N ILE A 3 9.49 -2.43 -16.28
CA ILE A 3 9.54 -0.97 -16.20
C ILE A 3 8.18 -0.48 -15.73
N ILE A 4 8.15 0.30 -14.65
CA ILE A 4 6.94 0.98 -14.15
C ILE A 4 7.05 2.45 -14.55
N GLU A 5 6.22 2.89 -15.48
CA GLU A 5 6.07 4.30 -15.83
C GLU A 5 5.08 4.95 -14.88
N THR A 6 5.47 6.06 -14.29
CA THR A 6 4.68 6.73 -13.24
C THR A 6 4.97 8.24 -13.22
N SER A 7 4.38 8.96 -12.26
CA SER A 7 4.62 10.39 -12.07
C SER A 7 6.04 10.67 -11.58
N HIS A 8 6.49 11.92 -11.76
CA HIS A 8 7.72 12.45 -11.17
C HIS A 8 7.83 12.12 -9.68
N HIS A 9 6.80 12.49 -8.91
CA HIS A 9 6.77 12.25 -7.47
C HIS A 9 7.01 10.76 -7.12
N THR A 10 6.25 9.86 -7.72
CA THR A 10 6.39 8.42 -7.46
C THR A 10 7.78 7.90 -7.86
N HIS A 11 8.29 8.36 -9.02
CA HIS A 11 9.60 7.93 -9.51
C HIS A 11 10.73 8.34 -8.56
N TYR A 12 10.74 9.59 -8.10
CA TYR A 12 11.82 10.13 -7.28
C TYR A 12 11.66 9.89 -5.77
N VAL A 13 10.46 9.59 -5.27
CA VAL A 13 10.25 9.32 -3.83
C VAL A 13 10.33 7.84 -3.51
N ILE A 14 9.58 6.99 -4.23
CA ILE A 14 9.48 5.56 -3.92
C ILE A 14 10.00 4.64 -5.02
N GLY A 15 10.49 5.22 -6.11
CA GLY A 15 11.02 4.51 -7.26
C GLY A 15 12.54 4.54 -7.37
N THR A 16 13.07 4.03 -8.49
CA THR A 16 14.50 4.00 -8.76
C THR A 16 15.13 5.39 -8.97
N GLY A 17 14.32 6.42 -9.27
CA GLY A 17 14.77 7.80 -9.38
C GLY A 17 15.27 8.40 -8.07
N SER A 18 14.86 7.86 -6.92
CA SER A 18 15.35 8.28 -5.60
C SER A 18 16.85 8.01 -5.42
N LYS A 19 17.43 7.08 -6.18
CA LYS A 19 18.82 6.60 -6.07
C LYS A 19 19.18 6.08 -4.67
N ASP A 20 18.18 5.72 -3.86
CA ASP A 20 18.35 5.20 -2.51
C ASP A 20 18.58 3.68 -2.57
N PRO A 21 19.80 3.19 -2.24
CA PRO A 21 20.13 1.77 -2.33
C PRO A 21 19.32 0.91 -1.34
N GLN A 22 18.85 1.49 -0.23
CA GLN A 22 18.04 0.75 0.75
C GLN A 22 16.72 0.26 0.16
N LYS A 23 16.19 0.93 -0.87
CA LYS A 23 14.98 0.49 -1.60
C LYS A 23 15.17 -0.78 -2.43
N MET A 24 16.40 -1.28 -2.51
CA MET A 24 16.78 -2.53 -3.17
C MET A 24 17.45 -3.53 -2.22
N ASP A 25 17.43 -3.23 -0.90
CA ASP A 25 18.05 -4.06 0.13
C ASP A 25 17.03 -4.96 0.81
N PRO A 26 17.16 -6.31 0.71
CA PRO A 26 16.26 -7.25 1.37
C PRO A 26 16.40 -7.28 2.91
N TYR A 27 17.38 -6.57 3.46
CA TYR A 27 17.56 -6.39 4.90
C TYR A 27 17.08 -5.02 5.40
N ALA A 28 16.58 -4.18 4.51
CA ALA A 28 16.02 -2.89 4.89
C ALA A 28 14.84 -3.03 5.86
N SER A 29 14.55 -1.94 6.58
CA SER A 29 13.41 -1.87 7.49
C SER A 29 12.08 -2.01 6.73
N ARG A 30 11.02 -2.40 7.46
CA ARG A 30 9.67 -2.44 6.90
C ARG A 30 9.26 -1.09 6.30
N GLU A 31 9.61 0.00 6.97
CA GLU A 31 9.29 1.37 6.53
C GLU A 31 9.97 1.69 5.20
N THR A 32 11.22 1.29 5.03
CA THR A 32 11.95 1.45 3.77
C THR A 32 11.33 0.60 2.65
N LEU A 33 10.99 -0.66 2.94
CA LEU A 33 10.35 -1.56 1.97
C LEU A 33 8.96 -1.07 1.56
N ASP A 34 8.22 -0.44 2.49
CA ASP A 34 6.91 0.18 2.23
C ASP A 34 7.02 1.41 1.30
N HIS A 35 8.20 2.00 1.22
CA HIS A 35 8.54 3.09 0.31
C HIS A 35 9.37 2.63 -0.90
N SER A 36 9.30 1.34 -1.26
CA SER A 36 9.90 0.77 -2.47
C SER A 36 8.83 0.19 -3.39
N ILE A 37 8.42 0.95 -4.41
CA ILE A 37 7.43 0.46 -5.38
C ILE A 37 7.93 -0.79 -6.10
N MET A 38 9.24 -0.96 -6.28
CA MET A 38 9.84 -2.14 -6.88
C MET A 38 9.62 -3.38 -6.02
N TYR A 39 9.80 -3.25 -4.71
CA TYR A 39 9.52 -4.33 -3.75
C TYR A 39 8.03 -4.69 -3.71
N ILE A 40 7.18 -3.67 -3.50
CA ILE A 40 5.72 -3.86 -3.42
C ILE A 40 5.20 -4.54 -4.69
N PHE A 41 5.66 -4.10 -5.85
CA PHE A 41 5.26 -4.70 -7.12
C PHE A 41 5.74 -6.15 -7.26
N ALA A 42 6.97 -6.45 -6.86
CA ALA A 42 7.51 -7.83 -6.90
C ALA A 42 6.69 -8.77 -6.04
N VAL A 43 6.38 -8.36 -4.80
CA VAL A 43 5.55 -9.15 -3.87
C VAL A 43 4.14 -9.35 -4.41
N ALA A 44 3.49 -8.27 -4.88
CA ALA A 44 2.14 -8.35 -5.42
C ALA A 44 2.06 -9.24 -6.66
N LEU A 45 3.09 -9.23 -7.51
CA LEU A 45 3.15 -10.08 -8.71
C LEU A 45 3.34 -11.56 -8.37
N GLU A 46 4.15 -11.88 -7.33
CA GLU A 46 4.37 -13.28 -6.91
C GLU A 46 3.18 -13.85 -6.13
N ASP A 47 2.56 -13.06 -5.24
CA ASP A 47 1.53 -13.53 -4.32
C ASP A 47 0.10 -13.32 -4.85
N GLY A 48 -0.07 -12.56 -5.95
CA GLY A 48 -1.38 -12.14 -6.46
C GLY A 48 -2.15 -11.21 -5.50
N THR A 49 -1.53 -10.83 -4.40
CA THR A 49 -2.11 -10.01 -3.32
C THR A 49 -1.01 -9.26 -2.57
N TRP A 50 -1.44 -8.31 -1.73
CA TRP A 50 -0.57 -7.59 -0.82
C TRP A 50 -1.19 -7.50 0.57
N HIS A 51 -0.39 -7.66 1.62
CA HIS A 51 -0.83 -7.60 3.00
C HIS A 51 0.12 -6.76 3.84
N HIS A 52 -0.43 -5.85 4.63
CA HIS A 52 0.31 -4.85 5.42
C HIS A 52 1.31 -5.41 6.45
N VAL A 53 1.20 -6.70 6.82
CA VAL A 53 2.16 -7.40 7.69
C VAL A 53 2.88 -8.51 6.93
N LYS A 54 2.12 -9.47 6.38
CA LYS A 54 2.69 -10.70 5.78
C LYS A 54 3.63 -10.41 4.62
N SER A 55 3.37 -9.34 3.85
CA SER A 55 4.20 -8.93 2.73
C SER A 55 5.53 -8.29 3.14
N TYR A 56 5.73 -8.00 4.42
CA TYR A 56 6.92 -7.31 4.94
C TYR A 56 7.70 -8.10 6.00
N THR A 57 7.42 -9.40 6.15
CA THR A 57 8.24 -10.21 7.04
C THR A 57 9.66 -10.35 6.49
N PRO A 58 10.69 -10.47 7.36
CA PRO A 58 12.07 -10.68 6.91
C PRO A 58 12.21 -11.86 5.96
N GLU A 59 11.51 -12.96 6.23
CA GLU A 59 11.52 -14.17 5.40
C GLU A 59 10.95 -13.88 4.01
N ARG A 60 9.87 -13.07 3.95
CA ARG A 60 9.24 -12.70 2.68
C ARG A 60 10.15 -11.79 1.86
N ALA A 61 10.76 -10.79 2.48
CA ALA A 61 11.66 -9.84 1.82
C ALA A 61 12.93 -10.52 1.27
N ARG A 62 13.46 -11.51 2.02
CA ARG A 62 14.70 -12.23 1.69
C ARG A 62 14.47 -13.43 0.78
N ARG A 63 13.23 -13.76 0.41
CA ARG A 63 12.94 -14.88 -0.48
C ARG A 63 13.70 -14.71 -1.80
N LYS A 64 14.50 -15.70 -2.17
CA LYS A 64 15.39 -15.64 -3.33
C LYS A 64 14.65 -15.30 -4.64
N SER A 65 13.45 -15.84 -4.85
CA SER A 65 12.62 -15.52 -6.02
C SER A 65 12.22 -14.05 -6.03
N THR A 66 11.77 -13.52 -4.88
CA THR A 66 11.38 -12.11 -4.72
C THR A 66 12.53 -11.16 -5.01
N VAL A 67 13.71 -11.43 -4.42
CA VAL A 67 14.91 -10.61 -4.65
C VAL A 67 15.31 -10.65 -6.13
N ASN A 68 15.25 -11.81 -6.76
CA ASN A 68 15.56 -11.96 -8.18
C ASN A 68 14.54 -11.23 -9.08
N LEU A 69 13.27 -11.21 -8.72
CA LEU A 69 12.23 -10.48 -9.44
C LEU A 69 12.37 -8.98 -9.21
N TRP A 70 12.50 -8.55 -7.98
CA TRP A 70 12.66 -7.18 -7.54
C TRP A 70 13.79 -6.45 -8.29
N ARG A 71 14.96 -7.09 -8.39
CA ARG A 71 16.13 -6.56 -9.11
C ARG A 71 15.93 -6.36 -10.61
N LYS A 72 14.86 -6.90 -11.19
CA LYS A 72 14.49 -6.70 -12.61
C LYS A 72 13.58 -5.51 -12.82
N ILE A 73 13.09 -4.89 -11.73
CA ILE A 73 12.11 -3.81 -11.76
C ILE A 73 12.83 -2.48 -11.65
N SER A 74 12.45 -1.55 -12.49
CA SER A 74 12.86 -0.15 -12.43
C SER A 74 11.65 0.75 -12.67
N THR A 75 11.74 1.99 -12.24
CA THR A 75 10.71 3.00 -12.56
C THR A 75 11.23 3.98 -13.60
N ARG A 76 10.32 4.65 -14.28
CA ARG A 76 10.60 5.74 -15.20
C ARG A 76 9.52 6.80 -15.07
N GLU A 77 9.92 8.07 -15.01
CA GLU A 77 8.97 9.17 -15.12
C GLU A 77 8.32 9.16 -16.50
N ASN A 78 7.03 9.45 -16.52
CA ASN A 78 6.26 9.72 -17.74
C ASN A 78 5.46 11.01 -17.51
N SER A 79 5.69 12.01 -18.36
CA SER A 79 5.08 13.34 -18.26
C SER A 79 3.55 13.32 -18.25
N LYS A 80 2.91 12.35 -18.88
CA LYS A 80 1.45 12.13 -18.81
C LYS A 80 0.99 11.96 -17.36
N TRP A 81 1.70 11.09 -16.59
CA TRP A 81 1.36 10.81 -15.20
C TRP A 81 1.74 11.96 -14.28
N THR A 82 2.86 12.64 -14.55
CA THR A 82 3.28 13.83 -13.81
C THR A 82 2.24 14.95 -13.94
N LYS A 83 1.76 15.24 -15.14
CA LYS A 83 0.72 16.24 -15.37
C LYS A 83 -0.57 15.88 -14.65
N LYS A 84 -1.03 14.63 -14.73
CA LYS A 84 -2.24 14.17 -14.05
C LYS A 84 -2.11 14.18 -12.53
N TYR A 85 -0.94 13.86 -11.98
CA TYR A 85 -0.68 13.92 -10.55
C TYR A 85 -0.82 15.34 -9.99
N HIS A 86 -0.37 16.34 -10.75
CA HIS A 86 -0.39 17.75 -10.36
C HIS A 86 -1.59 18.54 -10.91
N ASP A 87 -2.53 17.88 -11.58
CA ASP A 87 -3.69 18.57 -12.16
C ASP A 87 -4.47 19.30 -11.06
N PRO A 88 -4.70 20.62 -11.19
CA PRO A 88 -5.45 21.39 -10.21
C PRO A 88 -6.93 21.01 -10.17
N ASN A 89 -7.46 20.44 -11.24
CA ASN A 89 -8.83 19.95 -11.28
C ASN A 89 -8.92 18.54 -10.66
N PRO A 90 -9.63 18.38 -9.52
CA PRO A 90 -9.75 17.09 -8.86
C PRO A 90 -10.36 15.97 -9.74
N LYS A 91 -11.15 16.34 -10.75
CA LYS A 91 -11.76 15.37 -11.69
C LYS A 91 -10.75 14.76 -12.63
N ASN A 92 -9.67 15.47 -12.93
CA ASN A 92 -8.59 15.03 -13.82
C ASN A 92 -7.41 14.42 -13.06
N LYS A 93 -7.27 14.83 -11.79
CA LYS A 93 -6.16 14.38 -10.93
C LYS A 93 -6.23 12.88 -10.72
N CYS A 94 -5.14 12.19 -11.03
CA CYS A 94 -5.05 10.75 -10.80
C CYS A 94 -3.62 10.28 -10.51
N PHE A 95 -3.53 9.11 -9.89
CA PHE A 95 -2.29 8.42 -9.51
C PHE A 95 -2.13 7.16 -10.34
N GLY A 96 -2.18 7.31 -11.66
CA GLY A 96 -2.06 6.20 -12.60
C GLY A 96 -0.62 5.80 -12.88
N GLY A 97 -0.49 4.74 -13.65
CA GLY A 97 0.80 4.23 -14.11
C GLY A 97 0.62 3.19 -15.21
N ARG A 98 1.75 2.85 -15.83
CA ARG A 98 1.86 1.79 -16.82
C ARG A 98 2.98 0.84 -16.46
N VAL A 99 2.73 -0.45 -16.60
CA VAL A 99 3.76 -1.49 -16.46
C VAL A 99 4.10 -2.02 -17.84
N ILE A 100 5.39 -2.21 -18.11
CA ILE A 100 5.93 -2.82 -19.30
C ILE A 100 6.84 -3.97 -18.89
N ILE A 101 6.50 -5.18 -19.30
CA ILE A 101 7.29 -6.38 -19.02
C ILE A 101 7.91 -6.85 -20.35
N LYS A 102 9.24 -6.84 -20.41
CA LYS A 102 10.01 -7.40 -21.50
C LYS A 102 10.40 -8.84 -21.18
N MET A 103 9.89 -9.78 -21.94
CA MET A 103 10.14 -11.22 -21.77
C MET A 103 11.50 -11.60 -22.35
N LYS A 104 11.96 -12.84 -22.09
CA LYS A 104 13.24 -13.35 -22.58
C LYS A 104 13.24 -13.62 -24.09
N ASP A 105 12.11 -13.98 -24.63
CA ASP A 105 11.88 -14.22 -26.08
C ASP A 105 11.76 -12.92 -26.90
N GLY A 106 11.89 -11.75 -26.24
CA GLY A 106 11.74 -10.44 -26.88
C GLY A 106 10.32 -9.90 -26.89
N SER A 107 9.32 -10.71 -26.54
CA SER A 107 7.93 -10.24 -26.46
C SER A 107 7.72 -9.23 -25.33
N MET A 108 6.68 -8.41 -25.43
CA MET A 108 6.33 -7.41 -24.44
C MET A 108 4.87 -7.53 -24.02
N ILE A 109 4.66 -7.45 -22.71
CA ILE A 109 3.34 -7.32 -22.10
C ILE A 109 3.27 -5.93 -21.47
N SER A 110 2.16 -5.21 -21.67
CA SER A 110 1.95 -3.94 -20.98
C SER A 110 0.51 -3.77 -20.56
N ASP A 111 0.31 -3.15 -19.42
CA ASP A 111 -0.99 -2.73 -18.91
C ASP A 111 -0.89 -1.35 -18.28
N GLU A 112 -1.98 -0.59 -18.35
CA GLU A 112 -2.07 0.79 -17.89
C GLU A 112 -3.35 0.99 -17.09
N ILE A 113 -3.23 1.65 -15.94
CA ILE A 113 -4.36 2.10 -15.14
C ILE A 113 -4.28 3.59 -14.87
N ASN A 114 -5.40 4.29 -15.02
CA ASN A 114 -5.47 5.73 -14.71
C ASN A 114 -5.63 5.99 -13.22
N VAL A 115 -6.44 5.19 -12.54
CA VAL A 115 -6.68 5.27 -11.09
C VAL A 115 -6.67 3.88 -10.50
N ALA A 116 -6.34 3.77 -9.21
CA ALA A 116 -6.43 2.50 -8.49
C ALA A 116 -7.84 1.90 -8.61
N ASP A 117 -7.91 0.58 -8.71
CA ASP A 117 -9.19 -0.14 -8.85
C ASP A 117 -10.19 0.20 -7.74
N ALA A 118 -9.70 0.38 -6.51
CA ALA A 118 -10.49 0.72 -5.33
C ALA A 118 -10.99 2.17 -5.29
N HIS A 119 -10.46 3.06 -6.15
CA HIS A 119 -10.90 4.45 -6.23
C HIS A 119 -12.37 4.53 -6.68
N PRO A 120 -13.16 5.55 -6.25
CA PRO A 120 -14.55 5.72 -6.70
C PRO A 120 -14.73 5.68 -8.22
N ASN A 121 -13.75 6.13 -8.99
CA ASN A 121 -13.73 6.08 -10.46
C ASN A 121 -12.92 4.88 -11.00
N GLY A 122 -12.53 3.94 -10.16
CA GLY A 122 -11.79 2.74 -10.54
C GLY A 122 -12.69 1.64 -11.11
N ARG A 123 -12.08 0.55 -11.57
CA ARG A 123 -12.82 -0.61 -12.12
C ARG A 123 -13.60 -1.39 -11.06
N ARG A 124 -13.13 -1.37 -9.80
CA ARG A 124 -13.69 -2.08 -8.65
C ARG A 124 -13.73 -1.16 -7.42
N PRO A 125 -14.55 -0.08 -7.46
CA PRO A 125 -14.57 0.90 -6.39
C PRO A 125 -14.94 0.25 -5.06
N PHE A 126 -14.24 0.64 -4.01
CA PHE A 126 -14.55 0.15 -2.68
C PHE A 126 -15.94 0.63 -2.26
N LYS A 127 -16.74 -0.32 -1.82
CA LYS A 127 -18.01 -0.11 -1.14
C LYS A 127 -17.81 -0.30 0.37
N ARG A 128 -18.90 -0.22 1.12
CA ARG A 128 -18.88 -0.37 2.58
C ARG A 128 -18.23 -1.69 3.03
N GLU A 129 -18.53 -2.80 2.37
CA GLU A 129 -18.02 -4.12 2.72
C GLU A 129 -16.50 -4.19 2.66
N GLN A 130 -15.86 -3.58 1.66
CA GLN A 130 -14.41 -3.55 1.51
C GLN A 130 -13.75 -2.71 2.60
N TYR A 131 -14.37 -1.59 3.01
CA TYR A 131 -13.88 -0.78 4.13
C TYR A 131 -14.03 -1.53 5.46
N ILE A 132 -15.14 -2.23 5.70
CA ILE A 132 -15.33 -3.09 6.88
C ILE A 132 -14.28 -4.19 6.89
N GLN A 133 -14.06 -4.87 5.77
CA GLN A 133 -13.04 -5.92 5.67
C GLN A 133 -11.64 -5.37 5.94
N LYS A 134 -11.31 -4.19 5.38
CA LYS A 134 -10.04 -3.51 5.66
C LYS A 134 -9.88 -3.20 7.15
N PHE A 135 -10.92 -2.67 7.79
CA PHE A 135 -10.91 -2.41 9.23
C PHE A 135 -10.65 -3.70 10.02
N LYS A 136 -11.39 -4.77 9.74
CA LYS A 136 -11.19 -6.07 10.41
C LYS A 136 -9.78 -6.62 10.22
N THR A 137 -9.24 -6.55 9.01
CA THR A 137 -7.86 -6.98 8.71
C THR A 137 -6.82 -6.17 9.49
N LEU A 138 -7.00 -4.85 9.60
CA LEU A 138 -6.06 -3.98 10.30
C LEU A 138 -6.13 -4.09 11.81
N THR A 139 -7.27 -4.51 12.34
CA THR A 139 -7.54 -4.63 13.79
C THR A 139 -7.45 -6.05 14.31
N ASP A 140 -7.15 -7.02 13.45
CA ASP A 140 -6.97 -8.42 13.83
C ASP A 140 -5.91 -8.58 14.93
N GLY A 141 -6.26 -9.26 16.01
CA GLY A 141 -5.40 -9.40 17.19
C GLY A 141 -5.18 -8.12 17.99
N ILE A 142 -5.81 -6.99 17.63
CA ILE A 142 -5.68 -5.68 18.31
C ILE A 142 -6.91 -5.35 19.13
N ILE A 143 -8.10 -5.59 18.60
CA ILE A 143 -9.38 -5.38 19.31
C ILE A 143 -10.18 -6.68 19.35
N SER A 144 -11.13 -6.78 20.29
CA SER A 144 -12.05 -7.90 20.34
C SER A 144 -13.13 -7.78 19.27
N GLU A 145 -13.73 -8.91 18.86
CA GLU A 145 -14.87 -8.88 17.92
C GLU A 145 -16.05 -8.05 18.46
N LYS A 146 -16.31 -8.13 19.77
CA LYS A 146 -17.33 -7.30 20.44
C LYS A 146 -17.06 -5.81 20.24
N GLU A 147 -15.83 -5.39 20.38
CA GLU A 147 -15.40 -4.01 20.19
C GLU A 147 -15.46 -3.59 18.72
N SER A 148 -15.08 -4.48 17.80
CA SER A 148 -15.21 -4.28 16.37
C SER A 148 -16.66 -4.00 15.97
N VAL A 149 -17.59 -4.83 16.43
CA VAL A 149 -19.04 -4.66 16.17
C VAL A 149 -19.56 -3.36 16.76
N ARG A 150 -19.20 -3.04 18.01
CA ARG A 150 -19.59 -1.78 18.66
C ARG A 150 -19.13 -0.55 17.85
N PHE A 151 -17.86 -0.53 17.47
CA PHE A 151 -17.27 0.58 16.73
C PHE A 151 -17.92 0.75 15.35
N LEU A 152 -18.06 -0.33 14.60
CA LEU A 152 -18.67 -0.31 13.26
C LEU A 152 -20.12 0.19 13.33
N LYS A 153 -20.89 -0.21 14.35
CA LYS A 153 -22.25 0.29 14.56
C LYS A 153 -22.31 1.79 14.87
N LEU A 154 -21.34 2.31 15.66
CA LEU A 154 -21.24 3.75 15.90
C LEU A 154 -20.92 4.52 14.62
N VAL A 155 -19.94 4.06 13.85
CA VAL A 155 -19.56 4.69 12.58
C VAL A 155 -20.71 4.65 11.56
N GLU A 156 -21.52 3.60 11.56
CA GLU A 156 -22.72 3.52 10.72
C GLU A 156 -23.73 4.64 11.01
N ASN A 157 -23.84 5.00 12.28
CA ASN A 157 -24.77 6.02 12.76
C ASN A 157 -24.12 7.40 12.93
N LEU A 158 -22.93 7.63 12.39
CA LEU A 158 -22.14 8.84 12.62
C LEU A 158 -22.92 10.16 12.42
N ARG A 159 -23.82 10.18 11.43
CA ARG A 159 -24.62 11.38 11.10
C ARG A 159 -25.63 11.80 12.18
N ILE A 160 -26.03 10.86 13.03
CA ILE A 160 -27.04 11.08 14.07
C ILE A 160 -26.46 11.03 15.47
N LEU A 161 -25.14 10.86 15.62
CA LEU A 161 -24.47 10.84 16.92
C LEU A 161 -24.56 12.22 17.57
N LYS A 162 -24.86 12.23 18.88
CA LYS A 162 -24.79 13.43 19.72
C LYS A 162 -23.37 13.61 20.27
N SER A 163 -23.04 14.80 20.77
CA SER A 163 -21.72 15.13 21.31
C SER A 163 -21.23 14.12 22.33
N ASN A 164 -22.11 13.60 23.19
CA ASN A 164 -21.75 12.59 24.19
C ASN A 164 -21.35 11.24 23.57
N ASP A 165 -21.90 10.89 22.42
CA ASP A 165 -21.63 9.62 21.72
C ASP A 165 -20.26 9.63 21.05
N LEU A 166 -19.71 10.82 20.73
CA LEU A 166 -18.40 10.97 20.08
C LEU A 166 -17.25 10.39 20.91
N LYS A 167 -17.39 10.37 22.24
CA LYS A 167 -16.43 9.70 23.15
C LYS A 167 -16.31 8.21 22.85
N GLY A 168 -17.34 7.61 22.27
CA GLY A 168 -17.36 6.18 21.88
C GLY A 168 -16.62 5.88 20.57
N LEU A 169 -16.18 6.89 19.80
CA LEU A 169 -15.45 6.69 18.53
C LEU A 169 -14.00 6.22 18.74
N GLY A 170 -13.47 6.26 19.95
CA GLY A 170 -12.23 5.57 20.29
C GLY A 170 -12.41 4.05 20.35
N VAL A 171 -11.43 3.29 19.89
CA VAL A 171 -11.42 1.83 20.02
C VAL A 171 -10.69 1.39 21.27
N THR A 172 -11.21 0.34 21.94
CA THR A 172 -10.56 -0.28 23.08
C THR A 172 -9.74 -1.48 22.63
N VAL A 173 -8.43 -1.42 22.84
CA VAL A 173 -7.53 -2.52 22.52
C VAL A 173 -7.62 -3.65 23.54
N ILE A 174 -7.33 -4.89 23.12
CA ILE A 174 -7.31 -6.05 24.02
C ILE A 174 -6.31 -5.87 25.17
N PRO A 175 -6.58 -6.43 26.37
CA PRO A 175 -5.61 -6.41 27.47
C PRO A 175 -4.26 -6.99 27.03
N GLY A 176 -3.16 -6.43 27.50
CA GLY A 176 -1.81 -6.87 27.17
C GLY A 176 -1.16 -6.12 26.02
N LEU A 177 -1.91 -5.58 25.04
CA LEU A 177 -1.32 -4.70 24.02
C LEU A 177 -0.83 -3.38 24.63
N LYS A 178 -1.57 -2.84 25.59
CA LYS A 178 -1.20 -1.61 26.33
C LYS A 178 0.11 -1.72 27.11
N ASN A 179 0.51 -2.93 27.50
CA ASN A 179 1.69 -3.20 28.30
C ASN A 179 2.93 -3.59 27.50
N LYS A 180 2.81 -3.72 26.18
CA LYS A 180 3.98 -3.90 25.34
C LYS A 180 4.71 -2.56 25.27
N LYS A 181 5.87 -2.48 25.95
CA LYS A 181 6.80 -1.35 25.76
C LYS A 181 7.02 -1.20 24.24
N PRO A 182 6.92 0.02 23.70
CA PRO A 182 7.30 0.24 22.31
C PRO A 182 8.70 -0.35 22.15
N ARG A 183 8.92 -1.18 21.14
CA ARG A 183 10.28 -1.57 20.77
C ARG A 183 11.04 -0.25 20.62
N LYS A 184 12.16 -0.11 21.34
CA LYS A 184 13.11 0.95 21.00
C LYS A 184 13.42 0.73 19.53
N LEU A 185 12.79 1.49 18.67
CA LEU A 185 13.25 1.67 17.30
C LEU A 185 14.66 2.17 17.49
N GLY A 186 15.65 1.38 17.05
CA GLY A 186 17.01 1.84 16.97
C GLY A 186 16.93 3.12 16.16
N VAL A 187 17.03 4.23 16.83
CA VAL A 187 17.12 5.53 16.20
C VAL A 187 18.53 5.58 15.63
N PHE A 188 18.61 5.56 14.33
CA PHE A 188 19.71 5.99 13.46
C PHE A 188 21.13 5.79 14.02
#